data_980156620c2261b9774e83b0fed5d23b
#
_entry.id   980156620c2261b9774e83b0fed5d23b
#
_cell.length_a   1.000
_cell.length_b   1.000
_cell.length_c   1.000
_cell.angle_alpha   90.00
_cell.angle_beta   90.00
_cell.angle_gamma   90.00
#
_symmetry.space_group_name_H-M   'P 1'
#
loop_
_entity.id
_entity.type
_entity.pdbx_description
1 polymer ?
#
loop_
_entity_poly.entity_id
_entity_poly.type
_entity_poly.pdbx_seq_one_letter_code
_entity_poly.pdbx_strand_id
1 'polypeptide(L)'
;PETRAMRTRVVSLIAAKNKGREIKLGAGGLRDVEFTAQLLQLVHGRQDESLRVRATLPALRALAAGGYISRGAAERLKEAYRLERVMEHRVQMFRLRRTHLLPDDEDGLRRLARAVGLRTADEVRRVWTATSKAVLRAHGQVFYSPVVEAVARIPTQDLRMSAEAAKVRLSALGFHDEDAGLRHIEALTSGTSRAVRIQTALMPAMLAWLADGPSPDHGLLAFRQVSEALGESPWYLRALRDEGAMAQRLAVVLSTSRYAVDVLTRAPETVQVLVDDDLTPLSREDLARQMNAVARRHHDVEEAVGAIRAVRRRELFRILVADILNVTGIRRIGQALTDLTGATIDAALTAVSREVEDAPPIGIVAMGRWGGQELSYASDADCLFVVGDGPGVGEKALKIVTKL
;
A
#
# COMPACT_ATOMS: atom_id res chain seq x y z
N PRO A 1 21.99 19.46 3.76
CA PRO A 1 22.88 18.82 4.77
C PRO A 1 22.74 19.50 6.14
N GLU A 2 22.88 20.81 6.24
CA GLU A 2 22.90 21.58 7.49
C GLU A 2 21.59 21.47 8.31
N THR A 3 20.45 21.55 7.67
CA THR A 3 19.13 21.44 8.33
C THR A 3 18.93 20.09 8.99
N ARG A 4 19.45 19.02 8.39
CA ARG A 4 19.41 17.65 8.97
C ARG A 4 20.34 17.53 10.17
N ALA A 5 21.57 18.01 10.01
CA ALA A 5 22.54 18.00 11.11
C ALA A 5 21.99 18.77 12.32
N MET A 6 21.36 19.92 12.08
CA MET A 6 20.68 20.70 13.12
C MET A 6 19.55 19.91 13.76
N ARG A 7 18.69 19.23 12.97
CA ARG A 7 17.58 18.41 13.49
C ARG A 7 18.08 17.25 14.34
N THR A 8 19.08 16.51 13.87
CA THR A 8 19.70 15.41 14.61
C THR A 8 20.29 15.90 15.94
N ARG A 9 20.96 17.05 15.92
CA ARG A 9 21.51 17.67 17.12
C ARG A 9 20.41 18.05 18.12
N VAL A 10 19.30 18.65 17.67
CA VAL A 10 18.16 19.01 18.54
C VAL A 10 17.56 17.77 19.20
N VAL A 11 17.36 16.68 18.46
CA VAL A 11 16.81 15.42 19.01
C VAL A 11 17.82 14.76 19.98
N SER A 12 19.13 14.83 19.70
CA SER A 12 20.15 14.25 20.58
C SER A 12 20.27 14.98 21.93
N LEU A 13 19.88 16.24 21.99
CA LEU A 13 19.86 17.02 23.24
C LEU A 13 18.68 16.67 24.17
N ILE A 14 17.70 15.92 23.70
CA ILE A 14 16.57 15.47 24.53
C ILE A 14 17.08 14.38 25.49
N ALA A 15 16.93 14.62 26.79
CA ALA A 15 17.31 13.63 27.80
C ALA A 15 16.63 12.28 27.54
N ALA A 16 17.35 11.17 27.73
CA ALA A 16 16.87 9.83 27.40
C ALA A 16 15.50 9.50 28.03
N LYS A 17 15.28 9.93 29.28
CA LYS A 17 14.00 9.76 30.01
C LYS A 17 12.81 10.50 29.39
N ASN A 18 13.07 11.51 28.56
CA ASN A 18 12.04 12.34 27.91
C ASN A 18 11.81 11.96 26.44
N LYS A 19 12.66 11.07 25.88
CA LYS A 19 12.45 10.54 24.53
C LYS A 19 11.08 9.84 24.48
N GLY A 20 10.27 10.17 23.50
CA GLY A 20 8.90 9.61 23.36
C GLY A 20 7.83 10.38 24.12
N ARG A 21 8.17 11.37 24.98
CA ARG A 21 7.22 12.23 25.69
C ARG A 21 7.27 13.69 25.23
N GLU A 22 8.27 14.06 24.46
CA GLU A 22 8.54 15.43 24.00
C GLU A 22 7.69 15.78 22.79
N ILE A 23 6.62 16.57 23.00
CA ILE A 23 5.60 16.90 21.98
C ILE A 23 6.18 17.83 20.90
N LYS A 24 7.11 18.71 21.25
CA LYS A 24 7.58 19.75 20.34
C LYS A 24 8.88 19.37 19.61
N LEU A 25 9.91 19.03 20.35
CA LEU A 25 11.24 18.79 19.82
C LEU A 25 11.52 17.30 19.57
N GLY A 26 10.66 16.42 20.08
CA GLY A 26 10.74 14.97 19.89
C GLY A 26 10.60 14.58 18.43
N ALA A 27 11.07 13.37 18.11
CA ALA A 27 10.89 12.81 16.79
C ALA A 27 9.41 12.62 16.48
N GLY A 28 8.94 13.18 15.37
CA GLY A 28 7.51 13.17 15.00
C GLY A 28 6.65 14.15 15.79
N GLY A 29 7.23 15.19 16.42
CA GLY A 29 6.50 16.24 17.10
C GLY A 29 6.30 17.50 16.26
N LEU A 30 5.73 18.53 16.89
CA LEU A 30 5.35 19.81 16.26
C LEU A 30 6.42 20.39 15.33
N ARG A 31 7.70 20.33 15.77
CA ARG A 31 8.82 20.87 15.00
C ARG A 31 9.04 20.15 13.67
N ASP A 32 8.74 18.87 13.57
CA ASP A 32 8.87 18.12 12.33
C ASP A 32 7.78 18.50 11.33
N VAL A 33 6.57 18.79 11.80
CA VAL A 33 5.49 19.34 10.96
C VAL A 33 5.85 20.74 10.47
N GLU A 34 6.29 21.62 11.37
CA GLU A 34 6.72 22.99 11.05
C GLU A 34 7.87 22.97 10.02
N PHE A 35 8.90 22.15 10.25
CA PHE A 35 10.04 22.04 9.35
C PHE A 35 9.67 21.48 8.00
N THR A 36 8.71 20.54 7.93
CA THR A 36 8.21 20.03 6.66
C THR A 36 7.61 21.16 5.81
N ALA A 37 6.74 21.97 6.40
CA ALA A 37 6.14 23.09 5.71
C ALA A 37 7.19 24.15 5.32
N GLN A 38 8.03 24.55 6.25
CA GLN A 38 9.06 25.59 6.05
C GLN A 38 10.10 25.19 5.00
N LEU A 39 10.56 23.92 5.01
CA LEU A 39 11.50 23.44 4.00
C LEU A 39 10.94 23.55 2.59
N LEU A 40 9.70 23.09 2.38
CA LEU A 40 9.06 23.20 1.07
C LEU A 40 8.83 24.66 0.67
N GLN A 41 8.48 25.53 1.61
CA GLN A 41 8.37 26.97 1.37
C GLN A 41 9.73 27.59 0.96
N LEU A 42 10.82 27.20 1.61
CA LEU A 42 12.16 27.68 1.27
C LEU A 42 12.60 27.22 -0.12
N VAL A 43 12.29 25.97 -0.48
CA VAL A 43 12.69 25.39 -1.79
C VAL A 43 11.88 25.98 -2.94
N HIS A 44 10.56 26.12 -2.78
CA HIS A 44 9.63 26.42 -3.86
C HIS A 44 9.08 27.86 -3.80
N GLY A 45 9.06 28.50 -2.64
CA GLY A 45 8.44 29.83 -2.45
C GLY A 45 9.17 30.99 -3.17
N ARG A 46 10.36 30.74 -3.74
CA ARG A 46 10.99 31.72 -4.63
C ARG A 46 10.24 31.80 -5.96
N GLN A 47 9.76 30.67 -6.47
CA GLN A 47 9.09 30.56 -7.75
C GLN A 47 7.57 30.66 -7.63
N ASP A 48 7.00 30.30 -6.49
CA ASP A 48 5.57 30.31 -6.19
C ASP A 48 5.28 31.17 -4.96
N GLU A 49 4.79 32.37 -5.20
CA GLU A 49 4.47 33.33 -4.15
C GLU A 49 3.29 32.91 -3.27
N SER A 50 2.39 32.06 -3.79
CA SER A 50 1.25 31.54 -3.02
C SER A 50 1.67 30.73 -1.79
N LEU A 51 2.91 30.23 -1.79
CA LEU A 51 3.49 29.49 -0.66
C LEU A 51 4.01 30.39 0.46
N ARG A 52 4.13 31.70 0.26
CA ARG A 52 4.68 32.65 1.25
C ARG A 52 3.69 33.00 2.35
N VAL A 53 3.16 31.98 3.00
CA VAL A 53 2.19 32.11 4.11
C VAL A 53 2.86 31.84 5.46
N ARG A 54 2.47 32.60 6.51
CA ARG A 54 3.18 32.58 7.80
C ARG A 54 2.82 31.38 8.69
N ALA A 55 1.57 30.94 8.65
CA ALA A 55 1.07 29.93 9.58
C ALA A 55 1.17 28.53 8.98
N THR A 56 1.55 27.54 9.80
CA THR A 56 1.81 26.15 9.39
C THR A 56 0.61 25.47 8.69
N LEU A 57 -0.61 25.61 9.25
CA LEU A 57 -1.79 24.99 8.65
C LEU A 57 -2.17 25.59 7.28
N PRO A 58 -2.16 26.92 7.08
CA PRO A 58 -2.27 27.52 5.75
C PRO A 58 -1.16 27.12 4.81
N ALA A 59 0.11 27.05 5.29
CA ALA A 59 1.24 26.62 4.47
C ALA A 59 1.04 25.20 3.92
N LEU A 60 0.64 24.25 4.76
CA LEU A 60 0.35 22.87 4.33
C LEU A 60 -0.79 22.82 3.31
N ARG A 61 -1.80 23.70 3.42
CA ARG A 61 -2.88 23.82 2.42
C ARG A 61 -2.38 24.35 1.08
N ALA A 62 -1.60 25.42 1.11
CA ALA A 62 -1.01 26.01 -0.09
C ALA A 62 -0.07 25.00 -0.81
N LEU A 63 0.77 24.30 -0.05
CA LEU A 63 1.64 23.27 -0.57
C LEU A 63 0.89 22.10 -1.23
N ALA A 64 -0.23 21.68 -0.65
CA ALA A 64 -1.08 20.66 -1.24
C ALA A 64 -1.81 21.16 -2.49
N ALA A 65 -2.29 22.40 -2.50
CA ALA A 65 -2.93 23.02 -3.65
C ALA A 65 -1.96 23.19 -4.83
N GLY A 66 -0.70 23.57 -4.55
CA GLY A 66 0.37 23.67 -5.55
C GLY A 66 0.98 22.34 -5.98
N GLY A 67 0.57 21.20 -5.36
CA GLY A 67 1.09 19.87 -5.72
C GLY A 67 2.50 19.56 -5.16
N TYR A 68 3.01 20.36 -4.23
CA TYR A 68 4.33 20.17 -3.61
C TYR A 68 4.34 19.09 -2.52
N ILE A 69 3.17 18.75 -2.01
CA ILE A 69 2.92 17.63 -1.10
C ILE A 69 1.58 16.98 -1.47
N SER A 70 1.47 15.66 -1.30
CA SER A 70 0.20 14.98 -1.57
C SER A 70 -0.90 15.47 -0.62
N ARG A 71 -2.15 15.53 -1.09
CA ARG A 71 -3.30 15.95 -0.27
C ARG A 71 -3.42 15.09 1.00
N GLY A 72 -3.24 13.77 0.86
CA GLY A 72 -3.30 12.85 1.99
C GLY A 72 -2.19 13.09 3.03
N ALA A 73 -0.96 13.39 2.60
CA ALA A 73 0.13 13.73 3.52
C ALA A 73 -0.13 15.08 4.21
N ALA A 74 -0.62 16.08 3.46
CA ALA A 74 -0.97 17.37 4.03
C ALA A 74 -2.09 17.26 5.09
N GLU A 75 -3.15 16.47 4.82
CA GLU A 75 -4.22 16.27 5.81
C GLU A 75 -3.70 15.58 7.07
N ARG A 76 -2.92 14.49 6.94
CA ARG A 76 -2.30 13.82 8.09
C ARG A 76 -1.43 14.76 8.93
N LEU A 77 -0.59 15.60 8.28
CA LEU A 77 0.24 16.58 8.99
C LEU A 77 -0.60 17.66 9.67
N LYS A 78 -1.69 18.10 9.05
CA LYS A 78 -2.61 19.08 9.63
C LYS A 78 -3.35 18.55 10.86
N GLU A 79 -3.82 17.30 10.78
CA GLU A 79 -4.48 16.62 11.90
C GLU A 79 -3.51 16.40 13.05
N ALA A 80 -2.32 15.88 12.75
CA ALA A 80 -1.25 15.72 13.73
C ALA A 80 -0.90 17.05 14.42
N TYR A 81 -0.66 18.09 13.64
CA TYR A 81 -0.33 19.41 14.18
C TYR A 81 -1.41 19.96 15.10
N ARG A 82 -2.69 19.84 14.73
CA ARG A 82 -3.80 20.26 15.59
C ARG A 82 -3.82 19.50 16.90
N LEU A 83 -3.70 18.18 16.86
CA LEU A 83 -3.70 17.33 18.04
C LEU A 83 -2.52 17.65 18.97
N GLU A 84 -1.33 17.74 18.41
CA GLU A 84 -0.10 18.05 19.14
C GLU A 84 -0.16 19.44 19.78
N ARG A 85 -0.70 20.44 19.07
CA ARG A 85 -0.93 21.79 19.62
C ARG A 85 -1.94 21.77 20.76
N VAL A 86 -3.02 21.02 20.62
CA VAL A 86 -4.02 20.87 21.70
C VAL A 86 -3.37 20.19 22.91
N MET A 87 -2.63 19.10 22.72
CA MET A 87 -1.90 18.43 23.81
C MET A 87 -0.91 19.37 24.49
N GLU A 88 -0.09 20.08 23.73
CA GLU A 88 0.88 21.06 24.24
C GLU A 88 0.17 22.14 25.10
N HIS A 89 -0.91 22.73 24.59
CA HIS A 89 -1.66 23.75 25.32
C HIS A 89 -2.26 23.18 26.61
N ARG A 90 -2.84 21.99 26.60
CA ARG A 90 -3.45 21.39 27.80
C ARG A 90 -2.42 21.10 28.89
N VAL A 91 -1.23 20.63 28.47
CA VAL A 91 -0.12 20.40 29.42
C VAL A 91 0.39 21.71 30.00
N GLN A 92 0.53 22.78 29.19
CA GLN A 92 0.99 24.07 29.64
C GLN A 92 -0.04 24.77 30.54
N MET A 93 -1.32 24.76 30.18
CA MET A 93 -2.40 25.41 30.91
C MET A 93 -2.58 24.86 32.31
N PHE A 94 -2.30 23.60 32.55
CA PHE A 94 -2.55 22.96 33.85
C PHE A 94 -1.84 23.65 35.03
N ARG A 95 -0.62 24.19 34.81
CA ARG A 95 0.14 24.94 35.84
C ARG A 95 0.80 26.18 35.28
N LEU A 96 0.40 26.64 34.12
CA LEU A 96 1.00 27.75 33.38
C LEU A 96 2.53 27.63 33.27
N ARG A 97 3.01 26.42 33.01
CA ARG A 97 4.45 26.14 32.86
C ARG A 97 4.82 26.00 31.41
N ARG A 98 5.98 26.54 31.03
CA ARG A 98 6.57 26.36 29.73
C ARG A 98 7.17 24.94 29.65
N THR A 99 6.32 23.97 29.33
CA THR A 99 6.70 22.58 29.13
C THR A 99 6.15 22.03 27.83
N HIS A 100 6.82 21.06 27.24
CA HIS A 100 6.43 20.35 26.03
C HIS A 100 6.43 18.83 26.26
N LEU A 101 6.46 18.40 27.52
CA LEU A 101 6.52 16.99 27.90
C LEU A 101 5.12 16.48 28.28
N LEU A 102 4.74 15.37 27.71
CA LEU A 102 3.62 14.59 28.23
C LEU A 102 3.87 14.22 29.70
N PRO A 103 2.85 14.21 30.56
CA PRO A 103 2.98 13.71 31.93
C PRO A 103 3.61 12.31 31.96
N ASP A 104 4.40 12.01 32.98
CA ASP A 104 4.98 10.69 33.23
C ASP A 104 4.15 9.86 34.22
N ASP A 105 3.35 10.54 35.01
CA ASP A 105 2.47 9.92 35.98
C ASP A 105 1.08 9.61 35.37
N GLU A 106 0.46 8.56 35.92
CA GLU A 106 -0.84 8.08 35.44
C GLU A 106 -1.97 9.09 35.63
N ASP A 107 -1.94 9.86 36.73
CA ASP A 107 -2.96 10.88 37.01
C ASP A 107 -2.84 12.07 36.07
N GLY A 108 -1.62 12.47 35.74
CA GLY A 108 -1.35 13.50 34.74
C GLY A 108 -1.85 13.10 33.36
N LEU A 109 -1.59 11.86 32.96
CA LEU A 109 -2.07 11.33 31.68
C LEU A 109 -3.59 11.20 31.65
N ARG A 110 -4.27 10.78 32.74
CA ARG A 110 -5.74 10.77 32.81
C ARG A 110 -6.33 12.16 32.72
N ARG A 111 -5.72 13.15 33.38
CA ARG A 111 -6.16 14.57 33.24
C ARG A 111 -6.01 15.05 31.81
N LEU A 112 -4.86 14.76 31.17
CA LEU A 112 -4.65 15.10 29.76
C LEU A 112 -5.67 14.39 28.87
N ALA A 113 -5.93 13.11 29.07
CA ALA A 113 -6.93 12.35 28.32
C ALA A 113 -8.27 13.08 28.29
N ARG A 114 -8.82 13.38 29.48
CA ARG A 114 -10.09 14.12 29.60
C ARG A 114 -10.05 15.49 28.94
N ALA A 115 -8.92 16.19 29.05
CA ALA A 115 -8.75 17.53 28.48
C ALA A 115 -8.66 17.55 26.94
N VAL A 116 -8.33 16.42 26.31
CA VAL A 116 -8.25 16.27 24.85
C VAL A 116 -9.37 15.37 24.27
N GLY A 117 -10.38 15.02 25.09
CA GLY A 117 -11.53 14.22 24.66
C GLY A 117 -11.27 12.70 24.59
N LEU A 118 -10.19 12.21 25.20
CA LEU A 118 -9.88 10.78 25.36
C LEU A 118 -10.36 10.26 26.73
N ARG A 119 -10.45 8.93 26.87
CA ARG A 119 -11.00 8.30 28.09
C ARG A 119 -9.91 7.87 29.06
N THR A 120 -8.79 7.34 28.57
CA THR A 120 -7.76 6.69 29.38
C THR A 120 -6.36 7.22 29.09
N ALA A 121 -5.43 7.03 30.04
CA ALA A 121 -4.02 7.33 29.86
C ALA A 121 -3.41 6.52 28.72
N ASP A 122 -3.82 5.27 28.54
CA ASP A 122 -3.33 4.41 27.46
C ASP A 122 -3.81 4.88 26.07
N GLU A 123 -4.99 5.47 25.99
CA GLU A 123 -5.42 6.13 24.76
C GLU A 123 -4.50 7.31 24.39
N VAL A 124 -4.09 8.12 25.36
CA VAL A 124 -3.13 9.21 25.13
C VAL A 124 -1.81 8.66 24.59
N ARG A 125 -1.27 7.61 25.20
CA ARG A 125 -0.02 6.97 24.76
C ARG A 125 -0.14 6.41 23.35
N ARG A 126 -1.23 5.71 23.03
CA ARG A 126 -1.47 5.14 21.70
C ARG A 126 -1.64 6.23 20.64
N VAL A 127 -2.48 7.20 20.90
CA VAL A 127 -2.76 8.31 19.97
C VAL A 127 -1.47 9.11 19.72
N TRP A 128 -0.72 9.45 20.76
CA TRP A 128 0.57 10.14 20.62
C TRP A 128 1.56 9.33 19.79
N THR A 129 1.74 8.04 20.09
CA THR A 129 2.66 7.17 19.35
C THR A 129 2.27 7.04 17.88
N ALA A 130 0.99 6.89 17.58
CA ALA A 130 0.47 6.81 16.21
C ALA A 130 0.70 8.11 15.46
N THR A 131 0.41 9.26 16.09
CA THR A 131 0.60 10.59 15.53
C THR A 131 2.06 10.88 15.24
N SER A 132 2.96 10.65 16.19
CA SER A 132 4.40 10.84 16.01
C SER A 132 4.96 9.98 14.86
N LYS A 133 4.53 8.70 14.76
CA LYS A 133 4.91 7.84 13.64
C LYS A 133 4.39 8.35 12.30
N ALA A 134 3.16 8.88 12.25
CA ALA A 134 2.60 9.45 11.03
C ALA A 134 3.35 10.71 10.57
N VAL A 135 3.69 11.61 11.51
CA VAL A 135 4.51 12.80 11.24
C VAL A 135 5.89 12.42 10.74
N LEU A 136 6.58 11.48 11.41
CA LEU A 136 7.92 11.02 10.98
C LEU A 136 7.90 10.49 9.56
N ARG A 137 6.89 9.69 9.18
CA ARG A 137 6.73 9.18 7.83
C ARG A 137 6.57 10.30 6.81
N ALA A 138 5.64 11.22 7.05
CA ALA A 138 5.37 12.34 6.15
C ALA A 138 6.59 13.29 6.04
N HIS A 139 7.24 13.59 7.17
CA HIS A 139 8.47 14.38 7.22
C HIS A 139 9.61 13.70 6.45
N GLY A 140 9.78 12.40 6.64
CA GLY A 140 10.77 11.60 5.92
C GLY A 140 10.59 11.70 4.40
N GLN A 141 9.37 11.55 3.91
CA GLN A 141 9.05 11.67 2.48
C GLN A 141 9.51 13.00 1.87
N VAL A 142 9.27 14.12 2.56
CA VAL A 142 9.65 15.46 2.10
C VAL A 142 11.18 15.67 2.12
N PHE A 143 11.84 15.26 3.19
CA PHE A 143 13.28 15.46 3.34
C PHE A 143 14.13 14.57 2.43
N TYR A 144 13.54 13.51 1.88
CA TYR A 144 14.23 12.53 1.05
C TYR A 144 14.08 12.79 -0.46
N SER A 145 13.05 13.54 -0.87
CA SER A 145 12.83 13.94 -2.26
C SER A 145 14.06 14.62 -2.93
N PRO A 146 14.73 15.60 -2.29
CA PRO A 146 15.87 16.27 -2.91
C PRO A 146 17.08 15.37 -3.19
N VAL A 147 17.21 14.22 -2.54
CA VAL A 147 18.35 13.30 -2.75
C VAL A 147 18.20 12.51 -4.04
N VAL A 148 16.98 12.10 -4.40
CA VAL A 148 16.72 11.41 -5.68
C VAL A 148 16.82 12.38 -6.85
N GLU A 149 16.36 13.64 -6.70
CA GLU A 149 16.56 14.68 -7.70
C GLU A 149 18.05 15.05 -7.88
N ALA A 150 18.84 15.04 -6.79
CA ALA A 150 20.28 15.27 -6.87
C ALA A 150 20.98 14.12 -7.61
N VAL A 151 20.62 12.87 -7.35
CA VAL A 151 21.18 11.69 -8.05
C VAL A 151 20.82 11.71 -9.53
N ALA A 152 19.61 12.15 -9.90
CA ALA A 152 19.16 12.21 -11.30
C ALA A 152 19.77 13.36 -12.12
N ARG A 153 20.42 14.34 -11.51
CA ARG A 153 20.96 15.56 -12.18
C ARG A 153 22.49 15.68 -12.20
N ILE A 154 23.26 14.73 -11.64
CA ILE A 154 24.70 14.84 -11.48
C ILE A 154 25.43 14.22 -12.69
N PRO A 155 26.44 14.92 -13.29
CA PRO A 155 27.30 14.34 -14.33
C PRO A 155 28.15 13.19 -13.81
N THR A 156 28.53 12.29 -14.71
CA THR A 156 29.12 10.97 -14.43
C THR A 156 30.36 10.94 -13.51
N GLN A 157 31.08 12.04 -13.34
CA GLN A 157 32.25 12.10 -12.46
C GLN A 157 31.92 12.35 -10.99
N ASP A 158 30.80 13.02 -10.70
CA ASP A 158 30.31 13.24 -9.32
C ASP A 158 29.43 12.10 -8.82
N LEU A 159 29.04 11.17 -9.71
CA LEU A 159 28.21 10.00 -9.41
C LEU A 159 28.81 9.03 -8.39
N ARG A 160 30.16 8.95 -8.27
CA ARG A 160 30.80 8.00 -7.33
C ARG A 160 30.59 8.41 -5.86
N MET A 161 30.74 9.68 -5.53
CA MET A 161 30.49 10.15 -4.17
C MET A 161 28.99 10.16 -3.83
N SER A 162 28.12 10.42 -4.82
CA SER A 162 26.66 10.35 -4.64
C SER A 162 26.14 8.90 -4.57
N ALA A 163 26.77 7.97 -5.28
CA ALA A 163 26.43 6.54 -5.22
C ALA A 163 26.73 5.95 -3.83
N GLU A 164 27.88 6.23 -3.25
CA GLU A 164 28.22 5.79 -1.89
C GLU A 164 27.26 6.37 -0.85
N ALA A 165 26.92 7.65 -0.96
CA ALA A 165 25.93 8.27 -0.07
C ALA A 165 24.54 7.65 -0.24
N ALA A 166 24.17 7.27 -1.45
CA ALA A 166 22.90 6.59 -1.75
C ALA A 166 22.89 5.16 -1.18
N LYS A 167 24.00 4.41 -1.29
CA LYS A 167 24.13 3.07 -0.68
C LYS A 167 24.00 3.11 0.84
N VAL A 168 24.76 3.98 1.51
CA VAL A 168 24.65 4.16 2.97
C VAL A 168 23.22 4.44 3.39
N ARG A 169 22.47 5.12 2.53
CA ARG A 169 21.09 5.44 2.83
C ARG A 169 20.14 4.26 2.58
N LEU A 170 20.31 3.51 1.48
CA LEU A 170 19.53 2.29 1.25
C LEU A 170 19.74 1.30 2.39
N SER A 171 20.99 1.12 2.83
CA SER A 171 21.34 0.32 4.00
C SER A 171 20.63 0.82 5.27
N ALA A 172 20.62 2.12 5.51
CA ALA A 172 19.92 2.74 6.64
C ALA A 172 18.39 2.61 6.59
N LEU A 173 17.82 2.41 5.40
CA LEU A 173 16.40 2.11 5.18
C LEU A 173 16.08 0.61 5.31
N GLY A 174 17.08 -0.25 5.46
CA GLY A 174 16.90 -1.69 5.61
C GLY A 174 16.98 -2.48 4.31
N PHE A 175 17.50 -1.89 3.22
CA PHE A 175 17.89 -2.62 2.02
C PHE A 175 19.21 -3.35 2.28
N HIS A 176 19.33 -4.59 1.80
CA HIS A 176 20.50 -5.44 2.01
C HIS A 176 21.42 -5.51 0.80
N ASP A 177 20.89 -5.31 -0.41
CA ASP A 177 21.64 -5.25 -1.67
C ASP A 177 21.56 -3.83 -2.25
N GLU A 178 22.42 -2.96 -1.70
CA GLU A 178 22.45 -1.54 -2.07
C GLU A 178 22.85 -1.35 -3.54
N ASP A 179 23.70 -2.23 -4.08
CA ASP A 179 24.12 -2.17 -5.48
C ASP A 179 23.00 -2.54 -6.44
N ALA A 180 22.23 -3.59 -6.14
CA ALA A 180 21.02 -3.91 -6.89
C ALA A 180 19.96 -2.81 -6.74
N GLY A 181 19.76 -2.30 -5.52
CA GLY A 181 18.86 -1.19 -5.24
C GLY A 181 19.15 0.03 -6.11
N LEU A 182 20.42 0.44 -6.20
CA LEU A 182 20.82 1.56 -7.08
C LEU A 182 20.52 1.27 -8.54
N ARG A 183 20.88 0.09 -9.07
CA ARG A 183 20.58 -0.30 -10.46
C ARG A 183 19.07 -0.25 -10.75
N HIS A 184 18.22 -0.66 -9.81
CA HIS A 184 16.76 -0.61 -9.98
C HIS A 184 16.24 0.83 -9.98
N ILE A 185 16.77 1.69 -9.08
CA ILE A 185 16.41 3.12 -9.05
C ILE A 185 16.85 3.81 -10.35
N GLU A 186 18.08 3.57 -10.80
CA GLU A 186 18.57 4.12 -12.07
C GLU A 186 17.70 3.70 -13.25
N ALA A 187 17.35 2.42 -13.36
CA ALA A 187 16.48 1.92 -14.43
C ALA A 187 15.11 2.61 -14.44
N LEU A 188 14.53 2.92 -13.27
CA LEU A 188 13.24 3.59 -13.13
C LEU A 188 13.30 5.11 -13.34
N THR A 189 14.47 5.73 -13.12
CA THR A 189 14.62 7.20 -13.08
C THR A 189 15.48 7.77 -14.22
N SER A 190 16.07 6.91 -15.06
CA SER A 190 16.90 7.35 -16.19
C SER A 190 16.06 7.65 -17.43
N GLY A 191 16.31 8.81 -18.06
CA GLY A 191 15.62 9.23 -19.28
C GLY A 191 14.74 10.46 -19.10
N THR A 192 13.95 10.79 -20.12
CA THR A 192 13.15 12.04 -20.18
C THR A 192 11.65 11.78 -20.35
N SER A 193 11.22 10.51 -20.35
CA SER A 193 9.83 10.14 -20.57
C SER A 193 8.91 10.63 -19.46
N ARG A 194 7.59 10.65 -19.73
CA ARG A 194 6.59 10.98 -18.71
C ARG A 194 6.61 9.97 -17.55
N ALA A 195 6.82 8.69 -17.85
CA ALA A 195 6.92 7.63 -16.87
C ALA A 195 8.08 7.89 -15.89
N VAL A 196 9.27 8.18 -16.44
CA VAL A 196 10.48 8.48 -15.65
C VAL A 196 10.24 9.68 -14.71
N ARG A 197 9.61 10.76 -15.19
CA ARG A 197 9.33 11.93 -14.32
C ARG A 197 8.41 11.58 -13.16
N ILE A 198 7.37 10.78 -13.39
CA ILE A 198 6.44 10.34 -12.34
C ILE A 198 7.15 9.41 -11.38
N GLN A 199 7.90 8.44 -11.87
CA GLN A 199 8.66 7.49 -11.04
C GLN A 199 9.73 8.18 -10.22
N THR A 200 10.47 9.13 -10.79
CA THR A 200 11.45 9.95 -10.05
C THR A 200 10.80 10.73 -8.91
N ALA A 201 9.65 11.36 -9.17
CA ALA A 201 8.94 12.10 -8.13
C ALA A 201 8.37 11.18 -7.02
N LEU A 202 7.96 9.96 -7.38
CA LEU A 202 7.38 8.97 -6.45
C LEU A 202 8.45 8.20 -5.66
N MET A 203 9.67 8.05 -6.21
CA MET A 203 10.71 7.17 -5.70
C MET A 203 11.01 7.35 -4.19
N PRO A 204 11.11 8.57 -3.64
CA PRO A 204 11.38 8.73 -2.22
C PRO A 204 10.29 8.15 -1.32
N ALA A 205 9.03 8.33 -1.71
CA ALA A 205 7.89 7.76 -1.00
C ALA A 205 7.85 6.23 -1.16
N MET A 206 8.11 5.75 -2.37
CA MET A 206 8.14 4.31 -2.69
C MET A 206 9.21 3.60 -1.86
N LEU A 207 10.44 4.11 -1.81
CA LEU A 207 11.51 3.54 -1.00
C LEU A 207 11.15 3.48 0.49
N ALA A 208 10.51 4.53 1.03
CA ALA A 208 10.07 4.54 2.42
C ALA A 208 8.99 3.48 2.69
N TRP A 209 8.02 3.32 1.78
CA TRP A 209 6.97 2.30 1.94
C TRP A 209 7.50 0.87 1.77
N LEU A 210 8.45 0.66 0.85
CA LEU A 210 9.11 -0.63 0.68
C LEU A 210 9.97 -0.99 1.89
N ALA A 211 10.66 -0.02 2.48
CA ALA A 211 11.46 -0.19 3.69
C ALA A 211 10.63 -0.57 4.93
N ASP A 212 9.35 -0.17 4.97
CA ASP A 212 8.41 -0.59 6.01
C ASP A 212 7.91 -2.03 5.83
N GLY A 213 8.17 -2.65 4.67
CA GLY A 213 7.72 -4.00 4.33
C GLY A 213 8.71 -5.11 4.73
N PRO A 214 8.29 -6.39 4.66
CA PRO A 214 9.13 -7.52 5.09
C PRO A 214 10.35 -7.76 4.21
N SER A 215 10.33 -7.35 2.93
CA SER A 215 11.44 -7.56 1.98
C SER A 215 11.60 -6.36 1.04
N PRO A 216 12.32 -5.29 1.49
CA PRO A 216 12.50 -4.07 0.72
C PRO A 216 13.14 -4.28 -0.66
N ASP A 217 14.21 -5.07 -0.73
CA ASP A 217 14.96 -5.35 -1.98
C ASP A 217 14.08 -6.04 -3.01
N HIS A 218 13.34 -7.08 -2.57
CA HIS A 218 12.38 -7.76 -3.42
C HIS A 218 11.27 -6.82 -3.91
N GLY A 219 10.74 -5.99 -3.01
CA GLY A 219 9.72 -5.00 -3.33
C GLY A 219 10.17 -3.99 -4.38
N LEU A 220 11.42 -3.51 -4.31
CA LEU A 220 11.98 -2.57 -5.29
C LEU A 220 12.20 -3.21 -6.65
N LEU A 221 12.74 -4.44 -6.70
CA LEU A 221 12.84 -5.22 -7.93
C LEU A 221 11.46 -5.43 -8.56
N ALA A 222 10.48 -5.85 -7.77
CA ALA A 222 9.11 -6.09 -8.21
C ALA A 222 8.43 -4.80 -8.72
N PHE A 223 8.63 -3.68 -8.05
CA PHE A 223 8.14 -2.39 -8.51
C PHE A 223 8.72 -2.02 -9.87
N ARG A 224 10.01 -2.29 -10.11
CA ARG A 224 10.62 -2.10 -11.42
C ARG A 224 9.97 -3.00 -12.47
N GLN A 225 9.81 -4.29 -12.22
CA GLN A 225 9.21 -5.26 -13.15
C GLN A 225 7.77 -4.88 -13.54
N VAL A 226 6.94 -4.52 -12.55
CA VAL A 226 5.56 -4.07 -12.79
C VAL A 226 5.53 -2.75 -13.56
N SER A 227 6.44 -1.82 -13.23
CA SER A 227 6.54 -0.54 -13.93
C SER A 227 7.05 -0.69 -15.36
N GLU A 228 7.92 -1.64 -15.65
CA GLU A 228 8.35 -1.98 -17.02
C GLU A 228 7.20 -2.60 -17.82
N ALA A 229 6.43 -3.51 -17.22
CA ALA A 229 5.27 -4.14 -17.87
C ALA A 229 4.12 -3.16 -18.16
N LEU A 230 3.91 -2.15 -17.31
CA LEU A 230 2.85 -1.15 -17.42
C LEU A 230 3.36 0.22 -17.91
N GLY A 231 4.63 0.34 -18.24
CA GLY A 231 5.38 1.59 -18.34
C GLY A 231 4.80 2.66 -19.26
N GLU A 232 4.03 2.27 -20.27
CA GLU A 232 3.39 3.22 -21.18
C GLU A 232 1.87 3.35 -20.96
N SER A 233 1.33 2.63 -19.99
CA SER A 233 -0.10 2.66 -19.70
C SER A 233 -0.52 4.01 -19.08
N PRO A 234 -1.31 4.86 -19.79
CA PRO A 234 -1.64 6.20 -19.30
C PRO A 234 -2.45 6.20 -18.01
N TRP A 235 -3.25 5.16 -17.75
CA TRP A 235 -4.04 5.03 -16.53
C TRP A 235 -3.15 4.67 -15.32
N TYR A 236 -2.17 3.77 -15.48
CA TYR A 236 -1.23 3.40 -14.43
C TYR A 236 -0.38 4.58 -13.99
N LEU A 237 0.15 5.32 -14.95
CA LEU A 237 0.93 6.52 -14.65
C LEU A 237 0.10 7.62 -13.97
N ARG A 238 -1.18 7.76 -14.32
CA ARG A 238 -2.10 8.66 -13.61
C ARG A 238 -2.36 8.18 -12.20
N ALA A 239 -2.65 6.90 -12.00
CA ALA A 239 -2.89 6.32 -10.68
C ALA A 239 -1.67 6.48 -9.76
N LEU A 240 -0.46 6.20 -10.25
CA LEU A 240 0.78 6.43 -9.49
C LEU A 240 0.98 7.90 -9.10
N ARG A 241 0.62 8.84 -10.00
CA ARG A 241 0.79 10.28 -9.76
C ARG A 241 -0.28 10.84 -8.82
N ASP A 242 -1.53 10.48 -9.05
CA ASP A 242 -2.69 11.18 -8.46
C ASP A 242 -3.23 10.42 -7.23
N GLU A 243 -2.99 9.11 -7.13
CA GLU A 243 -3.54 8.24 -6.09
C GLU A 243 -2.45 7.66 -5.18
N GLY A 244 -1.95 8.49 -4.26
CA GLY A 244 -0.92 8.07 -3.31
C GLY A 244 -1.27 6.81 -2.50
N ALA A 245 -2.56 6.56 -2.25
CA ALA A 245 -3.03 5.35 -1.57
C ALA A 245 -2.77 4.09 -2.41
N MET A 246 -3.00 4.15 -3.74
CA MET A 246 -2.71 3.03 -4.66
C MET A 246 -1.21 2.70 -4.67
N ALA A 247 -0.35 3.71 -4.79
CA ALA A 247 1.09 3.51 -4.80
C ALA A 247 1.60 2.93 -3.47
N GLN A 248 1.05 3.36 -2.34
CA GLN A 248 1.37 2.81 -1.02
C GLN A 248 0.91 1.34 -0.89
N ARG A 249 -0.33 1.02 -1.30
CA ARG A 249 -0.84 -0.36 -1.32
C ARG A 249 0.04 -1.25 -2.19
N LEU A 250 0.44 -0.75 -3.37
CA LEU A 250 1.34 -1.46 -4.27
C LEU A 250 2.67 -1.77 -3.59
N ALA A 251 3.32 -0.81 -2.94
CA ALA A 251 4.58 -1.03 -2.24
C ALA A 251 4.47 -2.12 -1.16
N VAL A 252 3.40 -2.08 -0.34
CA VAL A 252 3.16 -3.07 0.71
C VAL A 252 2.97 -4.47 0.11
N VAL A 253 2.18 -4.59 -0.96
CA VAL A 253 1.90 -5.87 -1.63
C VAL A 253 3.17 -6.44 -2.25
N LEU A 254 3.95 -5.62 -2.98
CA LEU A 254 5.16 -6.05 -3.67
C LEU A 254 6.30 -6.45 -2.70
N SER A 255 6.40 -5.80 -1.55
CA SER A 255 7.39 -6.15 -0.52
C SER A 255 7.00 -7.38 0.31
N THR A 256 5.70 -7.78 0.27
CA THR A 256 5.18 -8.87 1.11
C THR A 256 5.03 -10.18 0.34
N SER A 257 4.61 -10.16 -0.93
CA SER A 257 4.20 -11.37 -1.65
C SER A 257 4.86 -11.51 -3.02
N ARG A 258 5.68 -12.56 -3.18
CA ARG A 258 6.23 -12.95 -4.49
C ARG A 258 5.12 -13.39 -5.46
N TYR A 259 4.11 -14.06 -4.94
CA TYR A 259 2.97 -14.49 -5.73
C TYR A 259 2.19 -13.30 -6.33
N ALA A 260 2.04 -12.21 -5.57
CA ALA A 260 1.46 -10.97 -6.10
C ALA A 260 2.25 -10.42 -7.30
N VAL A 261 3.58 -10.48 -7.23
CA VAL A 261 4.46 -10.06 -8.33
C VAL A 261 4.24 -10.94 -9.56
N ASP A 262 4.16 -12.26 -9.39
CA ASP A 262 3.89 -13.20 -10.49
C ASP A 262 2.53 -12.95 -11.15
N VAL A 263 1.50 -12.63 -10.35
CA VAL A 263 0.18 -12.27 -10.88
C VAL A 263 0.25 -10.98 -11.69
N LEU A 264 0.89 -9.94 -11.15
CA LEU A 264 0.99 -8.63 -11.80
C LEU A 264 1.90 -8.64 -13.04
N THR A 265 2.92 -9.48 -13.09
CA THR A 265 3.76 -9.60 -14.29
C THR A 265 3.06 -10.34 -15.44
N ARG A 266 2.17 -11.30 -15.13
CA ARG A 266 1.40 -12.05 -16.13
C ARG A 266 0.11 -11.36 -16.56
N ALA A 267 -0.49 -10.55 -15.67
CA ALA A 267 -1.74 -9.84 -15.87
C ALA A 267 -1.64 -8.43 -15.25
N PRO A 268 -0.84 -7.53 -15.85
CA PRO A 268 -0.54 -6.22 -15.26
C PRO A 268 -1.76 -5.37 -14.99
N GLU A 269 -2.83 -5.52 -15.79
CA GLU A 269 -4.10 -4.82 -15.61
C GLU A 269 -4.77 -5.11 -14.25
N THR A 270 -4.43 -6.23 -13.62
CA THR A 270 -4.94 -6.62 -12.29
C THR A 270 -4.57 -5.60 -11.21
N VAL A 271 -3.51 -4.82 -11.40
CA VAL A 271 -3.10 -3.74 -10.48
C VAL A 271 -4.23 -2.70 -10.27
N GLN A 272 -5.21 -2.61 -11.19
CA GLN A 272 -6.38 -1.75 -11.04
C GLN A 272 -7.16 -2.01 -9.75
N VAL A 273 -7.12 -3.23 -9.23
CA VAL A 273 -7.73 -3.57 -7.93
C VAL A 273 -7.24 -2.66 -6.80
N LEU A 274 -5.99 -2.19 -6.87
CA LEU A 274 -5.42 -1.33 -5.83
C LEU A 274 -6.00 0.11 -5.82
N VAL A 275 -6.70 0.49 -6.88
CA VAL A 275 -7.39 1.79 -6.99
C VAL A 275 -8.76 1.76 -6.33
N ASP A 276 -9.37 0.58 -6.20
CA ASP A 276 -10.70 0.42 -5.63
C ASP A 276 -10.72 0.92 -4.17
N ASP A 277 -11.75 1.68 -3.82
CA ASP A 277 -11.95 2.13 -2.43
C ASP A 277 -12.35 0.97 -1.53
N ASP A 278 -13.14 0.04 -2.04
CA ASP A 278 -13.55 -1.19 -1.35
C ASP A 278 -12.74 -2.39 -1.88
N LEU A 279 -11.85 -2.88 -1.03
CA LEU A 279 -11.02 -4.06 -1.28
C LEU A 279 -11.64 -5.34 -0.72
N THR A 280 -12.86 -5.28 -0.20
CA THR A 280 -13.55 -6.47 0.33
C THR A 280 -13.72 -7.52 -0.77
N PRO A 281 -13.38 -8.80 -0.50
CA PRO A 281 -13.61 -9.88 -1.45
C PRO A 281 -15.09 -9.98 -1.89
N LEU A 282 -15.30 -10.23 -3.17
CA LEU A 282 -16.63 -10.36 -3.75
C LEU A 282 -17.41 -11.53 -3.12
N SER A 283 -18.75 -11.44 -3.16
CA SER A 283 -19.61 -12.54 -2.76
C SER A 283 -19.61 -13.67 -3.81
N ARG A 284 -19.98 -14.89 -3.40
CA ARG A 284 -20.13 -16.01 -4.32
C ARG A 284 -21.11 -15.70 -5.46
N GLU A 285 -22.21 -15.01 -5.14
CA GLU A 285 -23.23 -14.61 -6.10
C GLU A 285 -22.68 -13.61 -7.14
N ASP A 286 -21.88 -12.63 -6.69
CA ASP A 286 -21.26 -11.65 -7.58
C ASP A 286 -20.22 -12.30 -8.50
N LEU A 287 -19.41 -13.22 -7.96
CA LEU A 287 -18.45 -14.00 -8.72
C LEU A 287 -19.13 -14.85 -9.78
N ALA A 288 -20.18 -15.60 -9.40
CA ALA A 288 -20.94 -16.43 -10.30
C ALA A 288 -21.58 -15.59 -11.44
N ARG A 289 -22.16 -14.43 -11.10
CA ARG A 289 -22.72 -13.51 -12.11
C ARG A 289 -21.64 -13.01 -13.08
N GLN A 290 -20.49 -12.58 -12.58
CA GLN A 290 -19.40 -12.07 -13.43
C GLN A 290 -18.81 -13.17 -14.32
N MET A 291 -18.51 -14.34 -13.76
CA MET A 291 -17.92 -15.45 -14.51
C MET A 291 -18.85 -15.98 -15.58
N ASN A 292 -20.13 -16.16 -15.25
CA ASN A 292 -21.14 -16.58 -16.23
C ASN A 292 -21.36 -15.51 -17.32
N ALA A 293 -21.33 -14.22 -16.97
CA ALA A 293 -21.48 -13.14 -17.95
C ALA A 293 -20.32 -13.10 -18.94
N VAL A 294 -19.07 -13.30 -18.51
CA VAL A 294 -17.92 -13.33 -19.43
C VAL A 294 -17.92 -14.63 -20.26
N ALA A 295 -18.23 -15.78 -19.66
CA ALA A 295 -18.28 -17.06 -20.36
C ALA A 295 -19.32 -17.11 -21.48
N ARG A 296 -20.47 -16.43 -21.31
CA ARG A 296 -21.54 -16.35 -22.34
C ARG A 296 -21.15 -15.53 -23.57
N ARG A 297 -20.11 -14.71 -23.51
CA ARG A 297 -19.66 -13.89 -24.64
C ARG A 297 -18.83 -14.68 -25.65
N HIS A 298 -18.39 -15.87 -25.25
CA HIS A 298 -17.57 -16.76 -26.07
C HIS A 298 -18.37 -18.01 -26.46
N HIS A 299 -18.31 -18.37 -27.74
CA HIS A 299 -18.91 -19.62 -28.26
C HIS A 299 -17.94 -20.77 -27.99
N ASP A 300 -16.66 -20.56 -28.16
CA ASP A 300 -15.62 -21.52 -27.88
C ASP A 300 -15.41 -21.72 -26.37
N VAL A 301 -15.27 -22.97 -25.94
CA VAL A 301 -15.12 -23.32 -24.52
C VAL A 301 -13.77 -22.91 -23.96
N GLU A 302 -12.69 -23.01 -24.75
CA GLU A 302 -11.35 -22.62 -24.27
C GLU A 302 -11.28 -21.11 -24.04
N GLU A 303 -11.88 -20.31 -24.95
CA GLU A 303 -12.02 -18.87 -24.77
C GLU A 303 -12.88 -18.53 -23.55
N ALA A 304 -14.01 -19.23 -23.37
CA ALA A 304 -14.88 -19.03 -22.21
C ALA A 304 -14.16 -19.32 -20.88
N VAL A 305 -13.43 -20.43 -20.82
CA VAL A 305 -12.62 -20.81 -19.65
C VAL A 305 -11.46 -19.84 -19.45
N GLY A 306 -10.83 -19.37 -20.52
CA GLY A 306 -9.83 -18.31 -20.48
C GLY A 306 -10.35 -17.02 -19.84
N ALA A 307 -11.57 -16.60 -20.20
CA ALA A 307 -12.25 -15.44 -19.62
C ALA A 307 -12.62 -15.66 -18.14
N ILE A 308 -13.09 -16.84 -17.76
CA ILE A 308 -13.34 -17.20 -16.35
C ILE A 308 -12.03 -17.12 -15.53
N ARG A 309 -10.94 -17.67 -16.06
CA ARG A 309 -9.61 -17.62 -15.41
C ARG A 309 -9.10 -16.18 -15.23
N ALA A 310 -9.44 -15.27 -16.13
CA ALA A 310 -9.08 -13.86 -15.98
C ALA A 310 -9.83 -13.21 -14.80
N VAL A 311 -11.13 -13.46 -14.66
CA VAL A 311 -11.92 -13.02 -13.49
C VAL A 311 -11.36 -13.65 -12.21
N ARG A 312 -11.05 -14.94 -12.20
CA ARG A 312 -10.45 -15.64 -11.06
C ARG A 312 -9.13 -15.02 -10.64
N ARG A 313 -8.22 -14.73 -11.59
CA ARG A 313 -6.91 -14.09 -11.26
C ARG A 313 -7.11 -12.73 -10.61
N ARG A 314 -8.01 -11.91 -11.15
CA ARG A 314 -8.28 -10.57 -10.60
C ARG A 314 -8.83 -10.65 -9.18
N GLU A 315 -9.78 -11.55 -8.94
CA GLU A 315 -10.36 -11.69 -7.61
C GLU A 315 -9.40 -12.35 -6.62
N LEU A 316 -8.61 -13.33 -7.05
CA LEU A 316 -7.56 -13.91 -6.21
C LEU A 316 -6.55 -12.85 -5.76
N PHE A 317 -6.20 -11.92 -6.64
CA PHE A 317 -5.37 -10.78 -6.29
C PHE A 317 -6.08 -9.83 -5.31
N ARG A 318 -7.39 -9.57 -5.47
CA ARG A 318 -8.19 -8.79 -4.51
C ARG A 318 -8.18 -9.43 -3.12
N ILE A 319 -8.40 -10.74 -3.03
CA ILE A 319 -8.36 -11.50 -1.76
C ILE A 319 -6.98 -11.38 -1.12
N LEU A 320 -5.90 -11.55 -1.90
CA LEU A 320 -4.53 -11.40 -1.42
C LEU A 320 -4.25 -9.99 -0.91
N VAL A 321 -4.69 -8.96 -1.61
CA VAL A 321 -4.54 -7.56 -1.17
C VAL A 321 -5.33 -7.31 0.10
N ALA A 322 -6.57 -7.82 0.19
CA ALA A 322 -7.39 -7.70 1.39
C ALA A 322 -6.76 -8.37 2.62
N ASP A 323 -6.10 -9.50 2.42
CA ASP A 323 -5.35 -10.22 3.45
C ASP A 323 -4.11 -9.44 3.91
N ILE A 324 -3.23 -9.08 2.98
CA ILE A 324 -2.00 -8.33 3.28
C ILE A 324 -2.28 -7.00 3.97
N LEU A 325 -3.32 -6.29 3.54
CA LEU A 325 -3.71 -5.00 4.11
C LEU A 325 -4.60 -5.12 5.35
N ASN A 326 -4.90 -6.35 5.80
CA ASN A 326 -5.78 -6.63 6.94
C ASN A 326 -7.17 -5.98 6.81
N VAL A 327 -7.73 -5.95 5.59
CA VAL A 327 -9.08 -5.42 5.32
C VAL A 327 -10.13 -6.30 5.98
N THR A 328 -9.87 -7.61 6.05
CA THR A 328 -10.77 -8.59 6.66
C THR A 328 -10.00 -9.69 7.38
N GLY A 329 -10.67 -10.44 8.27
CA GLY A 329 -10.05 -11.49 9.07
C GLY A 329 -9.87 -12.81 8.30
N ILE A 330 -8.97 -13.67 8.82
CA ILE A 330 -8.55 -14.95 8.20
C ILE A 330 -9.72 -15.88 7.85
N ARG A 331 -10.77 -15.92 8.67
CA ARG A 331 -11.97 -16.72 8.38
C ARG A 331 -12.65 -16.28 7.09
N ARG A 332 -12.79 -14.96 6.89
CA ARG A 332 -13.40 -14.41 5.68
C ARG A 332 -12.50 -14.60 4.46
N ILE A 333 -11.17 -14.60 4.63
CA ILE A 333 -10.21 -14.93 3.56
C ILE A 333 -10.39 -16.39 3.12
N GLY A 334 -10.44 -17.36 4.05
CA GLY A 334 -10.69 -18.77 3.73
C GLY A 334 -12.02 -19.00 3.03
N GLN A 335 -13.08 -18.32 3.49
CA GLN A 335 -14.38 -18.35 2.83
C GLN A 335 -14.33 -17.74 1.42
N ALA A 336 -13.66 -16.61 1.23
CA ALA A 336 -13.53 -15.94 -0.07
C ALA A 336 -12.77 -16.81 -1.09
N LEU A 337 -11.69 -17.49 -0.67
CA LEU A 337 -10.98 -18.47 -1.50
C LEU A 337 -11.86 -19.65 -1.87
N THR A 338 -12.70 -20.12 -0.93
CA THR A 338 -13.68 -21.17 -1.15
C THR A 338 -14.76 -20.74 -2.15
N ASP A 339 -15.34 -19.54 -1.95
CA ASP A 339 -16.34 -18.96 -2.84
C ASP A 339 -15.80 -18.78 -4.26
N LEU A 340 -14.56 -18.28 -4.37
CA LEU A 340 -13.87 -18.11 -5.65
C LEU A 340 -13.66 -19.43 -6.37
N THR A 341 -13.22 -20.47 -5.65
CA THR A 341 -13.00 -21.81 -6.21
C THR A 341 -14.34 -22.41 -6.69
N GLY A 342 -15.37 -22.36 -5.84
CA GLY A 342 -16.69 -22.86 -6.19
C GLY A 342 -17.28 -22.16 -7.41
N ALA A 343 -17.26 -20.83 -7.43
CA ALA A 343 -17.77 -20.06 -8.58
C ALA A 343 -17.00 -20.34 -9.87
N THR A 344 -15.67 -20.56 -9.78
CA THR A 344 -14.83 -20.90 -10.94
C THR A 344 -15.20 -22.24 -11.51
N ILE A 345 -15.34 -23.26 -10.67
CA ILE A 345 -15.66 -24.62 -11.09
C ILE A 345 -17.10 -24.68 -11.64
N ASP A 346 -18.08 -24.05 -10.98
CA ASP A 346 -19.47 -23.99 -11.43
C ASP A 346 -19.57 -23.33 -12.83
N ALA A 347 -18.85 -22.22 -13.05
CA ALA A 347 -18.87 -21.52 -14.34
C ALA A 347 -18.15 -22.35 -15.44
N ALA A 348 -17.03 -22.99 -15.12
CA ALA A 348 -16.31 -23.86 -16.04
C ALA A 348 -17.14 -25.10 -16.40
N LEU A 349 -17.75 -25.75 -15.42
CA LEU A 349 -18.66 -26.87 -15.64
C LEU A 349 -19.80 -26.49 -16.59
N THR A 350 -20.43 -25.32 -16.36
CA THR A 350 -21.47 -24.78 -17.22
C THR A 350 -20.97 -24.56 -18.66
N ALA A 351 -19.74 -24.06 -18.83
CA ALA A 351 -19.18 -23.82 -20.16
C ALA A 351 -18.88 -25.14 -20.89
N VAL A 352 -18.23 -26.11 -20.21
CA VAL A 352 -17.88 -27.42 -20.81
C VAL A 352 -19.12 -28.23 -21.14
N SER A 353 -20.15 -28.16 -20.30
CA SER A 353 -21.41 -28.92 -20.54
C SER A 353 -22.12 -28.54 -21.84
N ARG A 354 -21.87 -27.32 -22.38
CA ARG A 354 -22.46 -26.90 -23.68
C ARG A 354 -21.99 -27.71 -24.87
N GLU A 355 -20.84 -28.37 -24.79
CA GLU A 355 -20.30 -29.18 -25.88
C GLU A 355 -20.86 -30.62 -25.92
N VAL A 356 -21.61 -31.00 -24.89
CA VAL A 356 -22.20 -32.35 -24.81
C VAL A 356 -23.70 -32.27 -25.00
N GLU A 357 -24.20 -32.87 -26.08
CA GLU A 357 -25.63 -32.94 -26.35
C GLU A 357 -26.33 -33.71 -25.23
N ASP A 358 -27.45 -33.18 -24.73
CA ASP A 358 -28.14 -33.71 -23.56
C ASP A 358 -27.21 -33.95 -22.35
N ALA A 359 -26.37 -32.96 -22.01
CA ALA A 359 -25.47 -33.02 -20.87
C ALA A 359 -26.26 -33.30 -19.56
N PRO A 360 -25.91 -34.35 -18.82
CA PRO A 360 -26.60 -34.65 -17.58
C PRO A 360 -26.26 -33.61 -16.51
N PRO A 361 -27.14 -33.38 -15.53
CA PRO A 361 -26.80 -32.57 -14.36
C PRO A 361 -25.73 -33.28 -13.55
N ILE A 362 -24.63 -32.53 -13.23
CA ILE A 362 -23.49 -32.99 -12.43
C ILE A 362 -23.48 -32.21 -11.13
N GLY A 363 -23.64 -32.90 -10.01
CA GLY A 363 -23.45 -32.37 -8.69
C GLY A 363 -21.96 -32.41 -8.29
N ILE A 364 -21.45 -31.37 -7.63
CA ILE A 364 -20.10 -31.33 -7.09
C ILE A 364 -20.18 -31.27 -5.58
N VAL A 365 -19.62 -32.26 -4.89
CA VAL A 365 -19.52 -32.31 -3.44
C VAL A 365 -18.11 -31.89 -3.05
N ALA A 366 -17.97 -30.68 -2.51
CA ALA A 366 -16.70 -30.16 -1.99
C ALA A 366 -16.27 -30.93 -0.73
N MET A 367 -15.01 -31.30 -0.65
CA MET A 367 -14.43 -32.07 0.44
C MET A 367 -13.30 -31.32 1.15
N GLY A 368 -12.78 -31.89 2.22
CA GLY A 368 -11.63 -31.36 2.94
C GLY A 368 -11.79 -29.89 3.33
N ARG A 369 -10.79 -29.09 3.07
CA ARG A 369 -10.79 -27.65 3.38
C ARG A 369 -11.79 -26.86 2.52
N TRP A 370 -12.04 -27.34 1.30
CA TRP A 370 -13.04 -26.70 0.44
C TRP A 370 -14.44 -26.90 1.01
N GLY A 371 -14.80 -28.14 1.41
CA GLY A 371 -16.07 -28.43 2.08
C GLY A 371 -16.24 -27.72 3.42
N GLY A 372 -15.15 -27.53 4.15
CA GLY A 372 -15.11 -26.79 5.43
C GLY A 372 -15.11 -25.27 5.31
N GLN A 373 -15.07 -24.72 4.09
CA GLN A 373 -14.93 -23.27 3.82
C GLN A 373 -13.66 -22.64 4.39
N GLU A 374 -12.55 -23.40 4.36
CA GLU A 374 -11.26 -23.01 4.95
C GLU A 374 -10.09 -23.17 3.95
N LEU A 375 -10.32 -22.89 2.67
CA LEU A 375 -9.25 -22.93 1.68
C LEU A 375 -8.16 -21.93 1.99
N SER A 376 -6.93 -22.30 1.66
CA SER A 376 -5.77 -21.40 1.63
C SER A 376 -5.30 -21.18 0.18
N TYR A 377 -4.33 -20.26 -0.02
CA TYR A 377 -3.84 -19.91 -1.37
C TYR A 377 -3.26 -21.09 -2.16
N ALA A 378 -2.69 -22.08 -1.48
CA ALA A 378 -2.10 -23.26 -2.07
C ALA A 378 -2.88 -24.55 -1.77
N SER A 379 -4.15 -24.45 -1.38
CA SER A 379 -4.98 -25.63 -1.14
C SER A 379 -5.45 -26.26 -2.44
N ASP A 380 -5.47 -27.58 -2.47
CA ASP A 380 -6.17 -28.34 -3.49
C ASP A 380 -7.68 -28.24 -3.31
N ALA A 381 -8.43 -28.44 -4.38
CA ALA A 381 -9.89 -28.44 -4.39
C ALA A 381 -10.41 -29.86 -4.50
N ASP A 382 -10.34 -30.62 -3.40
CA ASP A 382 -10.84 -31.98 -3.33
C ASP A 382 -12.35 -32.03 -3.51
N CYS A 383 -12.84 -32.82 -4.46
CA CYS A 383 -14.28 -32.94 -4.70
C CYS A 383 -14.67 -34.31 -5.25
N LEU A 384 -15.95 -34.63 -5.10
CA LEU A 384 -16.61 -35.76 -5.76
C LEU A 384 -17.61 -35.23 -6.77
N PHE A 385 -17.67 -35.86 -7.92
CA PHE A 385 -18.71 -35.62 -8.92
C PHE A 385 -19.79 -36.65 -8.77
N VAL A 386 -21.05 -36.19 -8.70
CA VAL A 386 -22.23 -37.04 -8.53
C VAL A 386 -23.17 -36.79 -9.69
N VAL A 387 -23.64 -37.89 -10.30
CA VAL A 387 -24.58 -37.86 -11.40
C VAL A 387 -25.76 -38.80 -11.10
N GLY A 388 -26.90 -38.54 -11.72
CA GLY A 388 -28.03 -39.44 -11.61
C GLY A 388 -27.83 -40.76 -12.39
N ASP A 389 -28.66 -41.75 -12.09
CA ASP A 389 -28.68 -43.01 -12.82
C ASP A 389 -29.40 -42.88 -14.17
N GLY A 390 -28.85 -43.50 -15.21
CA GLY A 390 -29.47 -43.54 -16.53
C GLY A 390 -28.56 -44.06 -17.63
N PRO A 391 -29.11 -44.53 -18.75
CA PRO A 391 -28.31 -45.02 -19.87
C PRO A 391 -27.43 -43.93 -20.46
N GLY A 392 -26.10 -44.17 -20.54
CA GLY A 392 -25.12 -43.24 -21.10
C GLY A 392 -24.80 -42.01 -20.25
N VAL A 393 -25.43 -41.81 -19.09
CA VAL A 393 -25.20 -40.65 -18.20
C VAL A 393 -23.79 -40.63 -17.70
N GLY A 394 -23.23 -41.76 -17.24
CA GLY A 394 -21.87 -41.86 -16.74
C GLY A 394 -20.83 -41.52 -17.80
N GLU A 395 -20.97 -41.95 -19.04
CA GLU A 395 -20.05 -41.66 -20.14
C GLU A 395 -20.05 -40.17 -20.49
N LYS A 396 -21.24 -39.56 -20.60
CA LYS A 396 -21.37 -38.10 -20.85
C LYS A 396 -20.78 -37.29 -19.71
N ALA A 397 -21.06 -37.67 -18.47
CA ALA A 397 -20.50 -37.00 -17.29
C ALA A 397 -18.97 -37.15 -17.23
N LEU A 398 -18.43 -38.33 -17.49
CA LEU A 398 -16.98 -38.55 -17.53
C LEU A 398 -16.31 -37.66 -18.58
N LYS A 399 -16.90 -37.56 -19.79
CA LYS A 399 -16.41 -36.67 -20.85
C LYS A 399 -16.35 -35.21 -20.40
N ILE A 400 -17.37 -34.72 -19.68
CA ILE A 400 -17.44 -33.35 -19.15
C ILE A 400 -16.39 -33.16 -18.06
N VAL A 401 -16.34 -34.06 -17.06
CA VAL A 401 -15.40 -33.95 -15.91
C VAL A 401 -13.94 -34.07 -16.34
N THR A 402 -13.60 -34.89 -17.33
CA THR A 402 -12.25 -35.00 -17.85
C THR A 402 -11.77 -33.73 -18.57
N LYS A 403 -12.71 -32.94 -19.10
CA LYS A 403 -12.42 -31.68 -19.78
C LYS A 403 -12.39 -30.48 -18.82
N LEU A 404 -13.01 -30.61 -17.65
CA LEU A 404 -13.08 -29.59 -16.63
C LEU A 404 -11.71 -29.38 -15.95
#